data_b988b546be88ba48b7da4a02279c24a9
#
_entry.id   b988b546be88ba48b7da4a02279c24a9
#
_cell.length_a   1.000
_cell.length_b   1.000
_cell.length_c   1.000
_cell.angle_alpha   90.00
_cell.angle_beta   90.00
_cell.angle_gamma   90.00
#
_symmetry.space_group_name_H-M   'P 1'
#
loop_
_entity.id
_entity.type
_entity.pdbx_description
1 polymer ?
#
loop_
_entity_poly.entity_id
_entity_poly.type
_entity_poly.pdbx_seq_one_letter_code
_entity_poly.pdbx_strand_id
1 'polypeptide(L)'
;KKVMVRYAYEFKDYEFGIYWDSWAIDEEKVRGYEEMKKLGDRWKTQPIGGEITWNWGSLYKFKSFEEVVADEKTRDLVIQQIRDLHCNHLGGITWANFNDPSFEPNAELLQKTMGYRFVLSNFSYPTSIKPDEPFKISFDVTNTGSSPFYYDWPVEISLLNSQTKEVVWSKTLKTPKISQWMPGDNWNNSSKVYTQPATPNHIEEELTLDKKLDTGDYIISIAVLDPAGMLPSLRFAVQNYFEGGRHPMGHIGVNTEPIYFEIPVSSFNDMRQDKTLKYKIQ
;
A
#
# COMPACT_ATOMS: atom_id res chain seq x y z
N LYS A 1 -18.42 4.41 -22.71
CA LYS A 1 -16.98 4.17 -22.39
C LYS A 1 -16.08 5.16 -23.14
N LYS A 2 -16.08 5.14 -24.47
CA LYS A 2 -15.26 6.05 -25.30
C LYS A 2 -15.48 7.53 -24.97
N VAL A 3 -16.69 7.92 -24.61
CA VAL A 3 -17.04 9.28 -24.21
C VAL A 3 -16.36 9.66 -22.88
N MET A 4 -16.44 8.81 -21.86
CA MET A 4 -15.86 9.12 -20.53
C MET A 4 -14.34 9.27 -20.59
N VAL A 5 -13.64 8.38 -21.29
CA VAL A 5 -12.18 8.50 -21.47
C VAL A 5 -11.83 9.77 -22.22
N ARG A 6 -12.57 10.08 -23.29
CA ARG A 6 -12.40 11.32 -24.05
C ARG A 6 -12.57 12.56 -23.17
N TYR A 7 -13.59 12.62 -22.32
CA TYR A 7 -13.75 13.71 -21.36
C TYR A 7 -12.55 13.83 -20.40
N ALA A 8 -12.00 12.71 -19.95
CA ALA A 8 -10.90 12.72 -19.01
C ALA A 8 -9.61 13.34 -19.56
N TYR A 9 -9.30 13.18 -20.85
CA TYR A 9 -8.11 13.81 -21.46
C TYR A 9 -8.37 15.14 -22.18
N GLU A 10 -9.59 15.41 -22.63
CA GLU A 10 -9.96 16.69 -23.24
C GLU A 10 -10.25 17.77 -22.18
N PHE A 11 -10.79 17.38 -21.02
CA PHE A 11 -11.14 18.29 -19.92
C PHE A 11 -10.26 18.01 -18.71
N LYS A 12 -9.00 18.44 -18.79
CA LYS A 12 -7.99 18.21 -17.75
C LYS A 12 -8.32 18.83 -16.40
N ASP A 13 -9.15 19.88 -16.40
CA ASP A 13 -9.53 20.62 -15.18
C ASP A 13 -10.57 19.87 -14.33
N TYR A 14 -11.11 18.76 -14.80
CA TYR A 14 -12.08 17.97 -14.05
C TYR A 14 -11.38 16.86 -13.26
N GLU A 15 -11.48 16.95 -11.94
CA GLU A 15 -10.92 15.99 -10.99
C GLU A 15 -11.85 14.80 -10.77
N PHE A 16 -11.80 13.80 -11.64
CA PHE A 16 -12.51 12.54 -11.47
C PHE A 16 -11.66 11.33 -11.89
N GLY A 17 -11.84 10.21 -11.18
CA GLY A 17 -11.23 8.94 -11.53
C GLY A 17 -11.90 8.29 -12.75
N ILE A 18 -11.25 7.27 -13.28
CA ILE A 18 -11.75 6.51 -14.43
C ILE A 18 -12.05 5.08 -14.01
N TYR A 19 -13.24 4.63 -14.36
CA TYR A 19 -13.65 3.23 -14.23
C TYR A 19 -13.75 2.59 -15.61
N TRP A 20 -12.90 1.58 -15.88
CA TRP A 20 -12.91 0.81 -17.12
C TRP A 20 -13.37 -0.62 -16.83
N ASP A 21 -14.44 -1.07 -17.46
CA ASP A 21 -15.07 -2.36 -17.24
C ASP A 21 -14.60 -3.46 -18.21
N SER A 22 -13.41 -3.32 -18.78
CA SER A 22 -12.91 -4.22 -19.84
C SER A 22 -11.48 -4.68 -19.60
N TRP A 23 -11.05 -4.75 -18.36
CA TRP A 23 -9.76 -5.31 -18.00
C TRP A 23 -9.67 -6.81 -18.37
N ALA A 24 -8.48 -7.29 -18.64
CA ALA A 24 -8.18 -8.65 -19.11
C ALA A 24 -8.61 -8.97 -20.55
N ILE A 25 -8.93 -7.95 -21.35
CA ILE A 25 -9.25 -8.14 -22.76
C ILE A 25 -8.01 -7.86 -23.62
N ASP A 26 -7.79 -8.71 -24.63
CA ASP A 26 -6.70 -8.61 -25.59
C ASP A 26 -6.77 -7.28 -26.38
N GLU A 27 -5.64 -6.58 -26.51
CA GLU A 27 -5.52 -5.27 -27.17
C GLU A 27 -6.06 -5.25 -28.61
N GLU A 28 -5.85 -6.33 -29.37
CA GLU A 28 -6.29 -6.42 -30.77
C GLU A 28 -7.81 -6.35 -30.93
N LYS A 29 -8.54 -6.63 -29.87
CA LYS A 29 -10.01 -6.75 -29.89
C LYS A 29 -10.72 -5.58 -29.24
N VAL A 30 -10.03 -4.77 -28.45
CA VAL A 30 -10.66 -3.68 -27.70
C VAL A 30 -9.86 -2.39 -27.81
N ARG A 31 -10.43 -1.43 -28.53
CA ARG A 31 -9.87 -0.07 -28.63
C ARG A 31 -9.79 0.68 -27.27
N GLY A 32 -10.36 0.10 -26.21
CA GLY A 32 -10.43 0.71 -24.90
C GLY A 32 -9.07 0.92 -24.26
N TYR A 33 -8.17 -0.05 -24.37
CA TYR A 33 -6.84 0.04 -23.79
C TYR A 33 -6.01 1.21 -24.38
N GLU A 34 -6.03 1.35 -25.71
CA GLU A 34 -5.34 2.47 -26.37
C GLU A 34 -5.96 3.84 -26.03
N GLU A 35 -7.27 3.89 -25.82
CA GLU A 35 -7.92 5.10 -25.34
C GLU A 35 -7.53 5.41 -23.87
N MET A 36 -7.40 4.37 -23.03
CA MET A 36 -6.95 4.53 -21.64
C MET A 36 -5.53 5.07 -21.55
N LYS A 37 -4.62 4.65 -22.43
CA LYS A 37 -3.25 5.18 -22.48
C LYS A 37 -3.18 6.69 -22.74
N LYS A 38 -4.18 7.26 -23.42
CA LYS A 38 -4.28 8.71 -23.68
C LYS A 38 -4.56 9.54 -22.42
N LEU A 39 -4.92 8.91 -21.31
CA LEU A 39 -5.08 9.60 -20.02
C LEU A 39 -3.75 10.22 -19.52
N GLY A 40 -2.61 9.70 -20.00
CA GLY A 40 -1.29 10.21 -19.65
C GLY A 40 -1.10 10.24 -18.12
N ASP A 41 -0.63 11.36 -17.60
CA ASP A 41 -0.29 11.54 -16.18
C ASP A 41 -1.49 11.66 -15.23
N ARG A 42 -2.72 11.46 -15.70
CA ARG A 42 -3.92 11.58 -14.86
C ARG A 42 -3.88 10.67 -13.63
N TRP A 43 -3.29 9.50 -13.76
CA TRP A 43 -3.13 8.55 -12.66
C TRP A 43 -2.36 9.11 -11.45
N LYS A 44 -1.55 10.16 -11.63
CA LYS A 44 -0.78 10.78 -10.54
C LYS A 44 -1.68 11.52 -9.54
N THR A 45 -2.86 11.94 -9.97
CA THR A 45 -3.81 12.72 -9.15
C THR A 45 -5.19 12.11 -9.03
N GLN A 46 -5.56 11.20 -9.93
CA GLN A 46 -6.91 10.62 -9.99
C GLN A 46 -6.84 9.09 -10.14
N PRO A 47 -7.67 8.33 -9.42
CA PRO A 47 -7.65 6.88 -9.47
C PRO A 47 -8.10 6.37 -10.85
N ILE A 48 -7.40 5.36 -11.34
CA ILE A 48 -7.77 4.58 -12.51
C ILE A 48 -8.00 3.14 -12.05
N GLY A 49 -9.18 2.61 -12.34
CA GLY A 49 -9.54 1.26 -11.95
C GLY A 49 -10.64 0.71 -12.83
N GLY A 50 -11.32 -0.31 -12.35
CA GLY A 50 -12.41 -0.88 -13.11
C GLY A 50 -12.79 -2.29 -12.72
N GLU A 51 -13.19 -3.07 -13.73
CA GLU A 51 -13.67 -4.44 -13.55
C GLU A 51 -12.97 -5.40 -14.50
N ILE A 52 -12.51 -6.52 -13.99
CA ILE A 52 -12.02 -7.63 -14.80
C ILE A 52 -13.23 -8.33 -15.43
N THR A 53 -13.17 -8.47 -16.73
CA THR A 53 -14.21 -9.13 -17.51
C THR A 53 -13.80 -10.59 -17.75
N TRP A 54 -14.67 -11.54 -17.41
CA TRP A 54 -14.36 -12.96 -17.53
C TRP A 54 -15.46 -13.80 -18.21
N ASN A 55 -16.71 -13.34 -18.28
CA ASN A 55 -17.82 -14.13 -18.78
C ASN A 55 -18.74 -13.44 -19.80
N TRP A 56 -18.27 -12.43 -20.52
CA TRP A 56 -19.10 -11.68 -21.46
C TRP A 56 -18.94 -12.13 -22.91
N GLY A 57 -19.91 -12.90 -23.38
CA GLY A 57 -20.07 -13.26 -24.78
C GLY A 57 -18.96 -14.15 -25.36
N SER A 58 -18.93 -14.26 -26.69
CA SER A 58 -18.02 -15.13 -27.43
C SER A 58 -16.53 -14.74 -27.38
N LEU A 59 -16.21 -13.57 -26.81
CA LEU A 59 -14.84 -13.08 -26.67
C LEU A 59 -14.12 -13.67 -25.45
N TYR A 60 -14.87 -14.21 -24.48
CA TYR A 60 -14.33 -14.65 -23.18
C TYR A 60 -14.45 -16.15 -23.04
N LYS A 61 -13.30 -16.84 -22.96
CA LYS A 61 -13.20 -18.28 -22.81
C LYS A 61 -13.30 -18.75 -21.37
N PHE A 62 -13.21 -17.82 -20.43
CA PHE A 62 -13.15 -18.13 -18.99
C PHE A 62 -14.54 -18.17 -18.36
N LYS A 63 -14.74 -19.10 -17.44
CA LYS A 63 -15.99 -19.27 -16.68
C LYS A 63 -15.94 -18.64 -15.30
N SER A 64 -14.74 -18.34 -14.83
CA SER A 64 -14.53 -17.74 -13.50
C SER A 64 -13.28 -16.84 -13.50
N PHE A 65 -13.14 -16.05 -12.44
CA PHE A 65 -11.94 -15.25 -12.22
C PHE A 65 -10.71 -16.10 -11.97
N GLU A 66 -10.87 -17.25 -11.33
CA GLU A 66 -9.80 -18.22 -11.07
C GLU A 66 -9.19 -18.70 -12.38
N GLU A 67 -10.01 -19.00 -13.39
CA GLU A 67 -9.52 -19.39 -14.71
C GLU A 67 -8.74 -18.24 -15.38
N VAL A 68 -9.19 -16.99 -15.23
CA VAL A 68 -8.50 -15.80 -15.78
C VAL A 68 -7.07 -15.71 -15.24
N VAL A 69 -6.90 -15.85 -13.93
CA VAL A 69 -5.56 -15.68 -13.30
C VAL A 69 -4.72 -16.94 -13.36
N ALA A 70 -5.32 -18.12 -13.57
CA ALA A 70 -4.60 -19.36 -13.83
C ALA A 70 -4.01 -19.42 -15.26
N ASP A 71 -4.65 -18.76 -16.22
CA ASP A 71 -4.11 -18.64 -17.59
C ASP A 71 -2.96 -17.62 -17.60
N GLU A 72 -1.75 -18.12 -17.78
CA GLU A 72 -0.52 -17.31 -17.72
C GLU A 72 -0.55 -16.11 -18.67
N LYS A 73 -0.98 -16.33 -19.91
CA LYS A 73 -1.05 -15.26 -20.93
C LYS A 73 -2.02 -14.14 -20.51
N THR A 74 -3.17 -14.51 -20.00
CA THR A 74 -4.20 -13.55 -19.58
C THR A 74 -3.79 -12.84 -18.31
N ARG A 75 -3.21 -13.55 -17.35
CA ARG A 75 -2.64 -12.97 -16.13
C ARG A 75 -1.54 -11.95 -16.45
N ASP A 76 -0.64 -12.27 -17.36
CA ASP A 76 0.44 -11.37 -17.80
C ASP A 76 -0.11 -10.12 -18.48
N LEU A 77 -1.18 -10.27 -19.29
CA LEU A 77 -1.87 -9.13 -19.89
C LEU A 77 -2.51 -8.24 -18.82
N VAL A 78 -3.17 -8.82 -17.82
CA VAL A 78 -3.75 -8.04 -16.70
C VAL A 78 -2.65 -7.29 -15.94
N ILE A 79 -1.53 -7.94 -15.65
CA ILE A 79 -0.38 -7.30 -14.99
C ILE A 79 0.16 -6.14 -15.83
N GLN A 80 0.33 -6.35 -17.14
CA GLN A 80 0.74 -5.30 -18.05
C GLN A 80 -0.22 -4.12 -18.01
N GLN A 81 -1.52 -4.35 -18.15
CA GLN A 81 -2.53 -3.31 -18.10
C GLN A 81 -2.52 -2.55 -16.76
N ILE A 82 -2.41 -3.27 -15.63
CA ILE A 82 -2.30 -2.67 -14.31
C ILE A 82 -1.08 -1.73 -14.23
N ARG A 83 0.06 -2.18 -14.72
CA ARG A 83 1.32 -1.42 -14.69
C ARG A 83 1.33 -0.23 -15.63
N ASP A 84 0.88 -0.41 -16.87
CA ASP A 84 0.84 0.65 -17.90
C ASP A 84 -0.18 1.75 -17.57
N LEU A 85 -1.31 1.38 -16.98
CA LEU A 85 -2.40 2.30 -16.67
C LEU A 85 -2.40 2.78 -15.21
N HIS A 86 -1.43 2.35 -14.42
CA HIS A 86 -1.34 2.69 -13.00
C HIS A 86 -2.64 2.39 -12.23
N CYS A 87 -3.15 1.16 -12.40
CA CYS A 87 -4.42 0.74 -11.83
C CYS A 87 -4.43 0.78 -10.31
N ASN A 88 -5.42 1.45 -9.76
CA ASN A 88 -5.61 1.59 -8.31
C ASN A 88 -6.43 0.44 -7.72
N HIS A 89 -7.50 0.01 -8.41
CA HIS A 89 -8.44 -1.00 -7.93
C HIS A 89 -9.11 -1.73 -9.08
N LEU A 90 -9.45 -3.00 -8.87
CA LEU A 90 -10.24 -3.82 -9.77
C LEU A 90 -11.40 -4.45 -9.01
N GLY A 91 -12.61 -4.30 -9.55
CA GLY A 91 -13.82 -4.96 -9.11
C GLY A 91 -14.16 -6.20 -9.95
N GLY A 92 -15.38 -6.72 -9.76
CA GLY A 92 -15.87 -7.93 -10.46
C GLY A 92 -15.31 -9.23 -9.91
N ILE A 93 -14.51 -9.16 -8.86
CA ILE A 93 -13.91 -10.31 -8.18
C ILE A 93 -14.80 -10.66 -7.00
N THR A 94 -15.48 -11.79 -7.05
CA THR A 94 -16.20 -12.32 -5.90
C THR A 94 -15.30 -13.24 -5.10
N TRP A 95 -15.00 -12.86 -3.88
CA TRP A 95 -14.17 -13.62 -2.93
C TRP A 95 -14.77 -14.98 -2.54
N ALA A 96 -16.01 -15.26 -2.93
CA ALA A 96 -16.71 -16.49 -2.60
C ALA A 96 -16.07 -17.76 -3.17
N ASN A 97 -15.21 -17.64 -4.18
CA ASN A 97 -14.62 -18.77 -4.89
C ASN A 97 -13.14 -19.01 -4.56
N PHE A 98 -12.54 -18.24 -3.65
CA PHE A 98 -11.14 -18.38 -3.24
C PHE A 98 -10.86 -19.53 -2.27
N ASN A 99 -11.64 -20.60 -2.34
CA ASN A 99 -11.43 -21.77 -1.49
C ASN A 99 -10.36 -22.73 -2.00
N ASP A 100 -9.79 -22.49 -3.20
CA ASP A 100 -8.73 -23.31 -3.75
C ASP A 100 -7.36 -22.69 -3.42
N PRO A 101 -6.55 -23.32 -2.55
CA PRO A 101 -5.22 -22.83 -2.19
C PRO A 101 -4.26 -22.69 -3.38
N SER A 102 -4.48 -23.42 -4.47
CA SER A 102 -3.65 -23.32 -5.68
C SER A 102 -3.78 -21.96 -6.38
N PHE A 103 -4.85 -21.26 -6.11
CA PHE A 103 -5.17 -19.94 -6.66
C PHE A 103 -4.50 -18.78 -5.92
N GLU A 104 -4.22 -18.95 -4.63
CA GLU A 104 -3.71 -17.88 -3.75
C GLU A 104 -2.46 -17.17 -4.30
N PRO A 105 -1.42 -17.87 -4.85
CA PRO A 105 -0.22 -17.21 -5.34
C PRO A 105 -0.49 -16.23 -6.49
N ASN A 106 -1.42 -16.55 -7.39
CA ASN A 106 -1.77 -15.69 -8.53
C ASN A 106 -2.62 -14.50 -8.09
N ALA A 107 -3.55 -14.71 -7.17
CA ALA A 107 -4.35 -13.64 -6.57
C ALA A 107 -3.46 -12.66 -5.79
N GLU A 108 -2.52 -13.18 -5.01
CA GLU A 108 -1.55 -12.39 -4.27
C GLU A 108 -0.63 -11.58 -5.20
N LEU A 109 -0.20 -12.16 -6.33
CA LEU A 109 0.59 -11.46 -7.34
C LEU A 109 -0.16 -10.26 -7.91
N LEU A 110 -1.44 -10.42 -8.27
CA LEU A 110 -2.27 -9.31 -8.76
C LEU A 110 -2.49 -8.25 -7.68
N GLN A 111 -2.75 -8.66 -6.45
CA GLN A 111 -2.92 -7.76 -5.32
C GLN A 111 -1.64 -6.94 -5.04
N LYS A 112 -0.47 -7.57 -5.10
CA LYS A 112 0.82 -6.89 -4.92
C LYS A 112 1.18 -5.96 -6.10
N THR A 113 0.58 -6.18 -7.26
CA THR A 113 0.83 -5.39 -8.47
C THR A 113 -0.04 -4.13 -8.48
N MET A 114 -1.29 -4.25 -8.12
CA MET A 114 -2.32 -3.21 -8.18
C MET A 114 -2.22 -2.24 -7.00
N GLY A 115 -2.64 -0.99 -7.20
CA GLY A 115 -2.69 0.01 -6.14
C GLY A 115 -1.30 0.46 -5.66
N TYR A 116 -1.24 0.98 -4.46
CA TYR A 116 0.00 1.33 -3.78
C TYR A 116 0.56 0.11 -3.02
N ARG A 117 1.90 0.06 -2.89
CA ARG A 117 2.59 -0.93 -2.07
C ARG A 117 3.84 -0.29 -1.45
N PHE A 118 3.71 0.24 -0.26
CA PHE A 118 4.77 0.95 0.45
C PHE A 118 5.68 -0.02 1.20
N VAL A 119 6.93 -0.09 0.76
CA VAL A 119 8.00 -0.87 1.40
C VAL A 119 8.84 0.07 2.25
N LEU A 120 8.95 -0.23 3.54
CA LEU A 120 9.84 0.46 4.47
C LEU A 120 11.24 -0.13 4.40
N SER A 121 12.25 0.72 4.45
CA SER A 121 13.67 0.35 4.57
C SER A 121 14.43 1.39 5.39
N ASN A 122 15.65 1.04 5.81
CA ASN A 122 16.57 1.93 6.48
C ASN A 122 16.00 2.67 7.72
N PHE A 123 15.14 1.98 8.49
CA PHE A 123 14.55 2.58 9.68
C PHE A 123 15.62 2.75 10.78
N SER A 124 15.89 3.99 11.17
CA SER A 124 16.94 4.37 12.13
C SER A 124 16.37 5.22 13.26
N TYR A 125 16.83 4.95 14.47
CA TYR A 125 16.46 5.63 15.71
C TYR A 125 17.55 5.40 16.77
N PRO A 126 17.66 6.23 17.82
CA PRO A 126 18.61 5.97 18.92
C PRO A 126 18.16 4.79 19.77
N THR A 127 19.11 4.04 20.30
CA THR A 127 18.82 2.90 21.19
C THR A 127 18.16 3.31 22.50
N SER A 128 18.51 4.52 23.00
CA SER A 128 17.98 5.09 24.25
C SER A 128 17.57 6.55 24.08
N ILE A 129 16.48 6.92 24.73
CA ILE A 129 15.96 8.29 24.74
C ILE A 129 15.65 8.73 26.18
N LYS A 130 15.54 10.06 26.36
CA LYS A 130 15.11 10.65 27.63
C LYS A 130 13.89 11.54 27.43
N PRO A 131 12.99 11.63 28.44
CA PRO A 131 11.92 12.62 28.42
C PRO A 131 12.48 14.04 28.24
N ASP A 132 11.74 14.84 27.48
CA ASP A 132 12.03 16.26 27.18
C ASP A 132 13.34 16.51 26.41
N GLU A 133 14.11 15.48 26.05
CA GLU A 133 15.26 15.60 25.15
C GLU A 133 14.83 15.24 23.70
N PRO A 134 15.34 15.98 22.68
CA PRO A 134 15.06 15.67 21.29
C PRO A 134 15.80 14.39 20.85
N PHE A 135 15.15 13.62 19.97
CA PHE A 135 15.76 12.47 19.31
C PHE A 135 15.35 12.40 17.85
N LYS A 136 16.23 11.89 17.02
CA LYS A 136 15.99 11.77 15.57
C LYS A 136 15.53 10.37 15.18
N ILE A 137 14.62 10.31 14.25
CA ILE A 137 14.25 9.12 13.50
C ILE A 137 14.45 9.34 12.02
N SER A 138 14.79 8.31 11.27
CA SER A 138 14.74 8.35 9.82
C SER A 138 14.33 7.01 9.24
N PHE A 139 13.73 7.04 8.05
CA PHE A 139 13.38 5.85 7.28
C PHE A 139 13.17 6.20 5.80
N ASP A 140 13.23 5.17 4.96
CA ASP A 140 12.93 5.29 3.54
C ASP A 140 11.64 4.54 3.21
N VAL A 141 10.85 5.10 2.28
CA VAL A 141 9.64 4.44 1.75
C VAL A 141 9.71 4.39 0.24
N THR A 142 9.56 3.20 -0.33
CA THR A 142 9.46 3.00 -1.77
C THR A 142 8.09 2.44 -2.13
N ASN A 143 7.40 3.07 -3.08
CA ASN A 143 6.15 2.55 -3.60
C ASN A 143 6.43 1.55 -4.73
N THR A 144 6.33 0.26 -4.44
CA THR A 144 6.53 -0.84 -5.39
C THR A 144 5.24 -1.30 -6.08
N GLY A 145 4.13 -0.63 -5.80
CA GLY A 145 2.84 -0.84 -6.46
C GLY A 145 2.77 -0.21 -7.85
N SER A 146 1.56 0.08 -8.30
CA SER A 146 1.28 0.68 -9.59
C SER A 146 0.66 2.07 -9.52
N SER A 147 0.09 2.47 -8.39
CA SER A 147 -0.52 3.79 -8.24
C SER A 147 -0.10 4.47 -6.94
N PRO A 148 -0.25 5.80 -6.82
CA PRO A 148 -0.09 6.48 -5.54
C PRO A 148 -1.25 6.16 -4.60
N PHE A 149 -1.09 6.53 -3.33
CA PHE A 149 -2.17 6.70 -2.38
C PHE A 149 -2.57 8.19 -2.38
N TYR A 150 -3.78 8.51 -2.79
CA TYR A 150 -4.19 9.87 -3.18
C TYR A 150 -4.46 10.84 -2.00
N TYR A 151 -4.22 10.43 -0.76
CA TYR A 151 -4.52 11.21 0.43
C TYR A 151 -3.28 11.36 1.32
N ASP A 152 -3.13 12.50 2.00
CA ASP A 152 -2.09 12.70 3.00
C ASP A 152 -2.58 12.28 4.39
N TRP A 153 -2.63 10.97 4.61
CA TRP A 153 -2.95 10.43 5.91
C TRP A 153 -1.78 10.57 6.89
N PRO A 154 -2.06 10.82 8.18
CA PRO A 154 -1.01 11.00 9.19
C PRO A 154 -0.14 9.76 9.34
N VAL A 155 1.19 9.96 9.33
CA VAL A 155 2.16 8.94 9.73
C VAL A 155 2.50 9.15 11.20
N GLU A 156 2.38 8.11 12.00
CA GLU A 156 2.59 8.14 13.45
C GLU A 156 3.78 7.27 13.85
N ILE A 157 4.65 7.81 14.70
CA ILE A 157 5.59 7.02 15.48
C ILE A 157 5.00 6.81 16.87
N SER A 158 5.07 5.61 17.39
CA SER A 158 4.60 5.30 18.74
C SER A 158 5.58 4.45 19.52
N LEU A 159 5.54 4.60 20.85
CA LEU A 159 6.17 3.70 21.80
C LEU A 159 5.09 2.78 22.35
N LEU A 160 5.36 1.48 22.27
CA LEU A 160 4.49 0.46 22.82
C LEU A 160 5.13 -0.11 24.10
N ASN A 161 4.31 -0.45 25.06
CA ASN A 161 4.76 -1.29 26.17
C ASN A 161 5.30 -2.62 25.61
N SER A 162 6.51 -3.01 25.98
CA SER A 162 7.20 -4.18 25.41
C SER A 162 6.48 -5.51 25.70
N GLN A 163 5.63 -5.56 26.72
CA GLN A 163 4.88 -6.76 27.13
C GLN A 163 3.44 -6.75 26.58
N THR A 164 2.67 -5.67 26.87
CA THR A 164 1.23 -5.60 26.48
C THR A 164 1.00 -5.16 25.05
N LYS A 165 2.00 -4.56 24.39
CA LYS A 165 1.92 -3.94 23.06
C LYS A 165 0.98 -2.72 23.00
N GLU A 166 0.48 -2.25 24.12
CA GLU A 166 -0.34 -1.04 24.21
C GLU A 166 0.48 0.21 23.93
N VAL A 167 -0.12 1.18 23.23
CA VAL A 167 0.50 2.47 22.95
C VAL A 167 0.61 3.27 24.24
N VAL A 168 1.83 3.61 24.65
CA VAL A 168 2.09 4.44 25.85
C VAL A 168 2.41 5.89 25.49
N TRP A 169 2.91 6.11 24.28
CA TRP A 169 3.17 7.43 23.69
C TRP A 169 3.08 7.36 22.18
N SER A 170 2.65 8.45 21.54
CA SER A 170 2.69 8.57 20.09
C SER A 170 2.82 10.02 19.63
N LYS A 171 3.36 10.19 18.43
CA LYS A 171 3.53 11.46 17.77
C LYS A 171 3.31 11.33 16.27
N THR A 172 2.45 12.17 15.74
CA THR A 172 2.27 12.32 14.28
C THR A 172 3.44 13.10 13.70
N LEU A 173 4.02 12.57 12.65
CA LEU A 173 5.08 13.22 11.88
C LEU A 173 4.51 14.37 11.04
N LYS A 174 5.33 15.41 10.82
CA LYS A 174 4.95 16.61 10.05
C LYS A 174 5.42 16.52 8.59
N THR A 175 6.52 15.82 8.37
CA THR A 175 7.24 15.77 7.10
C THR A 175 6.61 14.89 6.04
N PRO A 176 6.06 13.68 6.36
CA PRO A 176 5.58 12.78 5.32
C PRO A 176 4.38 13.34 4.56
N LYS A 177 4.48 13.29 3.22
CA LYS A 177 3.40 13.55 2.27
C LYS A 177 3.16 12.26 1.49
N ILE A 178 2.34 11.36 2.03
CA ILE A 178 2.20 10.01 1.48
C ILE A 178 1.54 10.00 0.10
N SER A 179 0.76 11.03 -0.25
CA SER A 179 0.23 11.23 -1.61
C SER A 179 1.34 11.46 -2.66
N GLN A 180 2.54 11.83 -2.25
CA GLN A 180 3.70 12.04 -3.12
C GLN A 180 4.61 10.80 -3.24
N TRP A 181 4.31 9.71 -2.54
CA TRP A 181 5.05 8.46 -2.65
C TRP A 181 4.66 7.72 -3.94
N MET A 182 5.21 8.20 -5.04
CA MET A 182 4.87 7.74 -6.38
C MET A 182 5.49 6.37 -6.68
N PRO A 183 4.77 5.51 -7.43
CA PRO A 183 5.35 4.30 -8.00
C PRO A 183 6.32 4.64 -9.14
N GLY A 184 6.94 3.61 -9.72
CA GLY A 184 7.66 3.75 -10.98
C GLY A 184 6.73 4.08 -12.16
N ASP A 185 7.31 4.45 -13.29
CA ASP A 185 6.60 4.81 -14.52
C ASP A 185 7.23 4.14 -15.75
N ASN A 186 6.52 4.17 -16.88
CA ASN A 186 6.94 3.59 -18.15
C ASN A 186 7.28 2.09 -18.03
N TRP A 187 6.24 1.28 -17.84
CA TRP A 187 6.37 -0.17 -17.72
C TRP A 187 6.97 -0.82 -18.99
N ASN A 188 8.00 -1.63 -18.82
CA ASN A 188 8.55 -2.47 -19.86
C ASN A 188 8.09 -3.91 -19.67
N ASN A 189 7.14 -4.35 -20.50
CA ASN A 189 6.55 -5.67 -20.36
C ASN A 189 7.54 -6.81 -20.66
N SER A 190 8.58 -6.59 -21.45
CA SER A 190 9.60 -7.61 -21.75
C SER A 190 10.55 -7.86 -20.59
N SER A 191 11.00 -6.80 -19.93
CA SER A 191 11.87 -6.88 -18.75
C SER A 191 11.12 -6.96 -17.41
N LYS A 192 9.78 -6.77 -17.44
CA LYS A 192 8.89 -6.78 -16.26
C LYS A 192 9.30 -5.76 -15.17
N VAL A 193 9.74 -4.57 -15.60
CA VAL A 193 10.14 -3.48 -14.71
C VAL A 193 9.66 -2.13 -15.24
N TYR A 194 9.52 -1.17 -14.37
CA TYR A 194 9.40 0.24 -14.75
C TYR A 194 10.77 0.77 -15.19
N THR A 195 10.85 1.38 -16.38
CA THR A 195 12.10 2.00 -16.88
C THR A 195 12.44 3.27 -16.11
N GLN A 196 11.45 3.89 -15.48
CA GLN A 196 11.62 4.91 -14.47
C GLN A 196 11.22 4.30 -13.12
N PRO A 197 12.18 3.78 -12.33
CA PRO A 197 11.87 3.13 -11.06
C PRO A 197 11.33 4.12 -10.05
N ALA A 198 10.55 3.62 -9.08
CA ALA A 198 10.11 4.42 -7.95
C ALA A 198 11.31 4.97 -7.17
N THR A 199 11.29 6.26 -6.88
CA THR A 199 12.31 6.90 -6.04
C THR A 199 12.00 6.65 -4.57
N PRO A 200 12.94 6.15 -3.77
CA PRO A 200 12.77 6.11 -2.32
C PRO A 200 12.54 7.51 -1.75
N ASN A 201 11.53 7.64 -0.91
CA ASN A 201 11.25 8.87 -0.17
C ASN A 201 11.95 8.76 1.17
N HIS A 202 12.95 9.61 1.39
CA HIS A 202 13.65 9.71 2.66
C HIS A 202 12.90 10.64 3.61
N ILE A 203 12.61 10.15 4.81
CA ILE A 203 11.97 10.90 5.89
C ILE A 203 12.95 10.97 7.05
N GLU A 204 13.26 12.18 7.52
CA GLU A 204 13.98 12.43 8.75
C GLU A 204 13.19 13.45 9.57
N GLU A 205 12.98 13.17 10.86
CA GLU A 205 12.30 14.10 11.76
C GLU A 205 12.85 14.00 13.18
N GLU A 206 12.90 15.15 13.85
CA GLU A 206 13.25 15.25 15.24
C GLU A 206 11.99 15.21 16.11
N LEU A 207 11.95 14.32 17.07
CA LEU A 207 10.85 14.11 18.00
C LEU A 207 11.29 14.41 19.42
N THR A 208 10.35 14.72 20.29
CA THR A 208 10.57 14.84 21.74
C THR A 208 9.55 13.98 22.46
N LEU A 209 10.02 13.17 23.40
CA LEU A 209 9.15 12.42 24.30
C LEU A 209 8.55 13.41 25.32
N ASP A 210 7.41 13.99 24.96
CA ASP A 210 6.67 15.01 25.72
C ASP A 210 5.76 14.40 26.81
N LYS A 211 6.10 13.20 27.27
CA LYS A 211 5.40 12.46 28.32
C LYS A 211 6.41 11.75 29.22
N LYS A 212 6.21 11.85 30.52
CA LYS A 212 6.99 11.05 31.45
C LYS A 212 6.57 9.59 31.37
N LEU A 213 7.50 8.73 30.98
CA LEU A 213 7.38 7.28 31.02
C LEU A 213 8.34 6.71 32.09
N ASP A 214 8.01 5.53 32.59
CA ASP A 214 8.89 4.81 33.49
C ASP A 214 10.20 4.41 32.79
N THR A 215 11.28 4.35 33.52
CA THR A 215 12.55 3.82 33.03
C THR A 215 12.34 2.36 32.62
N GLY A 216 12.68 2.02 31.39
CA GLY A 216 12.48 0.66 30.93
C GLY A 216 12.58 0.49 29.41
N ASP A 217 12.23 -0.72 28.98
CA ASP A 217 12.27 -1.18 27.59
C ASP A 217 10.90 -1.04 26.93
N TYR A 218 10.89 -0.44 25.75
CA TYR A 218 9.71 -0.20 24.92
C TYR A 218 9.94 -0.68 23.49
N ILE A 219 8.89 -0.73 22.69
CA ILE A 219 8.98 -1.02 21.26
C ILE A 219 8.64 0.26 20.49
N ILE A 220 9.55 0.71 19.63
CA ILE A 220 9.25 1.77 18.68
C ILE A 220 8.49 1.19 17.48
N SER A 221 7.42 1.84 17.08
CA SER A 221 6.59 1.38 15.97
C SER A 221 6.11 2.54 15.08
N ILE A 222 5.74 2.21 13.84
CA ILE A 222 5.21 3.15 12.86
C ILE A 222 3.82 2.70 12.39
N ALA A 223 2.95 3.65 12.10
CA ALA A 223 1.64 3.42 11.50
C ALA A 223 1.22 4.57 10.59
N VAL A 224 0.32 4.30 9.65
CA VAL A 224 -0.41 5.34 8.89
C VAL A 224 -1.86 5.29 9.33
N LEU A 225 -2.38 6.42 9.80
CA LEU A 225 -3.67 6.51 10.45
C LEU A 225 -4.75 7.03 9.49
N ASP A 226 -5.90 6.36 9.45
CA ASP A 226 -7.08 6.90 8.78
C ASP A 226 -7.66 8.06 9.61
N PRO A 227 -7.75 9.29 9.05
CA PRO A 227 -8.27 10.44 9.77
C PRO A 227 -9.71 10.28 10.28
N ALA A 228 -10.51 9.41 9.66
CA ALA A 228 -11.91 9.19 10.07
C ALA A 228 -12.06 8.60 11.48
N GLY A 229 -11.05 7.91 11.99
CA GLY A 229 -11.08 7.32 13.33
C GLY A 229 -9.70 7.21 13.97
N MET A 230 -8.67 7.76 13.35
CA MET A 230 -7.27 7.66 13.77
C MET A 230 -6.84 6.20 13.96
N LEU A 231 -7.39 5.29 13.13
CA LEU A 231 -7.03 3.88 13.14
C LEU A 231 -5.82 3.63 12.23
N PRO A 232 -4.90 2.73 12.61
CA PRO A 232 -3.75 2.33 11.78
C PRO A 232 -4.20 1.46 10.59
N SER A 233 -4.84 2.07 9.59
CA SER A 233 -5.58 1.37 8.54
C SER A 233 -4.76 1.11 7.28
N LEU A 234 -3.77 1.96 6.93
CA LEU A 234 -2.85 1.71 5.84
C LEU A 234 -1.65 0.93 6.35
N ARG A 235 -1.31 -0.18 5.70
CA ARG A 235 -0.26 -1.08 6.12
C ARG A 235 0.94 -1.00 5.18
N PHE A 236 2.14 -1.02 5.77
CA PHE A 236 3.37 -1.16 5.02
C PHE A 236 3.59 -2.61 4.57
N ALA A 237 4.27 -2.78 3.45
CA ALA A 237 4.60 -4.10 2.91
C ALA A 237 5.89 -4.64 3.55
N VAL A 238 5.86 -4.79 4.87
CA VAL A 238 6.92 -5.38 5.69
C VAL A 238 6.33 -6.48 6.57
N GLN A 239 7.16 -7.42 6.98
CA GLN A 239 6.73 -8.55 7.81
C GLN A 239 6.39 -8.13 9.24
N ASN A 240 7.03 -7.09 9.73
CA ASN A 240 6.86 -6.57 11.07
C ASN A 240 5.44 -6.04 11.27
N TYR A 241 4.61 -6.77 12.00
CA TYR A 241 3.22 -6.39 12.22
C TYR A 241 2.73 -6.87 13.59
N PHE A 242 2.06 -5.98 14.32
CA PHE A 242 1.27 -6.35 15.49
C PHE A 242 -0.21 -6.14 15.20
N GLU A 243 -1.02 -7.03 15.71
CA GLU A 243 -2.47 -6.91 15.69
C GLU A 243 -2.88 -5.53 16.20
N GLY A 244 -3.82 -4.87 15.49
CA GLY A 244 -4.15 -3.47 15.73
C GLY A 244 -3.46 -2.48 14.78
N GLY A 245 -2.70 -2.96 13.77
CA GLY A 245 -2.28 -2.17 12.61
C GLY A 245 -0.93 -1.47 12.71
N ARG A 246 -0.14 -1.69 13.78
CA ARG A 246 1.17 -1.07 13.93
C ARG A 246 2.30 -1.97 13.47
N HIS A 247 3.34 -1.34 12.92
CA HIS A 247 4.55 -2.01 12.47
C HIS A 247 5.68 -1.75 13.46
N PRO A 248 6.05 -2.75 14.28
CA PRO A 248 7.15 -2.61 15.23
C PRO A 248 8.48 -2.60 14.49
N MET A 249 9.38 -1.67 14.85
CA MET A 249 10.68 -1.49 14.20
C MET A 249 11.85 -2.00 15.05
N GLY A 250 11.68 -2.11 16.36
CA GLY A 250 12.68 -2.63 17.28
C GLY A 250 12.45 -2.17 18.71
N HIS A 251 13.38 -2.50 19.61
CA HIS A 251 13.36 -2.06 21.00
C HIS A 251 14.06 -0.72 21.18
N ILE A 252 13.57 0.09 22.11
CA ILE A 252 14.12 1.39 22.49
C ILE A 252 14.02 1.55 24.01
N GLY A 253 15.09 2.01 24.64
CA GLY A 253 15.11 2.28 26.08
C GLY A 253 14.65 3.70 26.41
N VAL A 254 13.93 3.87 27.51
CA VAL A 254 13.67 5.18 28.14
C VAL A 254 14.50 5.28 29.43
N ASN A 255 15.42 6.24 29.50
CA ASN A 255 16.40 6.42 30.57
C ASN A 255 17.30 5.20 30.82
N THR A 256 17.39 4.26 29.90
CA THR A 256 18.23 3.05 29.98
C THR A 256 18.47 2.55 28.55
N GLU A 257 19.44 1.65 28.40
CA GLU A 257 19.56 0.87 27.16
C GLU A 257 18.50 -0.24 27.13
N PRO A 258 17.99 -0.63 25.96
CA PRO A 258 17.06 -1.74 25.84
C PRO A 258 17.77 -3.07 26.13
N ILE A 259 17.02 -4.05 26.63
CA ILE A 259 17.54 -5.40 26.90
C ILE A 259 17.79 -6.15 25.58
N TYR A 260 16.93 -5.94 24.60
CA TYR A 260 17.01 -6.51 23.27
C TYR A 260 16.93 -5.39 22.23
N PHE A 261 17.59 -5.56 21.09
CA PHE A 261 17.49 -4.59 19.98
C PHE A 261 16.46 -5.05 18.95
N GLU A 262 16.41 -6.35 18.67
CA GLU A 262 15.57 -6.94 17.64
C GLU A 262 14.33 -7.59 18.26
N ILE A 263 13.24 -7.54 17.51
CA ILE A 263 11.99 -8.23 17.84
C ILE A 263 11.98 -9.58 17.11
N PRO A 264 11.81 -10.70 17.81
CA PRO A 264 11.77 -12.00 17.18
C PRO A 264 10.66 -12.09 16.13
N VAL A 265 10.98 -12.61 14.94
CA VAL A 265 10.02 -12.77 13.82
C VAL A 265 8.78 -13.58 14.24
N SER A 266 8.96 -14.55 15.14
CA SER A 266 7.86 -15.36 15.69
C SER A 266 6.84 -14.60 16.54
N SER A 267 7.14 -13.34 16.92
CA SER A 267 6.22 -12.48 17.66
C SER A 267 5.34 -11.61 16.78
N PHE A 268 5.57 -11.61 15.45
CA PHE A 268 4.75 -10.86 14.50
C PHE A 268 3.47 -11.61 14.16
N ASN A 269 2.40 -10.85 13.97
CA ASN A 269 1.11 -11.38 13.57
C ASN A 269 0.99 -11.40 12.03
N ASP A 270 0.13 -12.27 11.50
CA ASP A 270 -0.26 -12.21 10.09
C ASP A 270 -1.29 -11.09 9.91
N MET A 271 -0.88 -10.02 9.21
CA MET A 271 -1.73 -8.85 8.98
C MET A 271 -3.00 -9.18 8.16
N ARG A 272 -3.00 -10.29 7.39
CA ARG A 272 -4.17 -10.74 6.61
C ARG A 272 -5.29 -11.26 7.51
N GLN A 273 -4.94 -11.71 8.70
CA GLN A 273 -5.89 -12.29 9.65
C GLN A 273 -6.37 -11.30 10.72
N ASP A 274 -5.79 -10.08 10.75
CA ASP A 274 -6.20 -9.07 11.72
C ASP A 274 -7.64 -8.59 11.47
N LYS A 275 -8.49 -8.79 12.48
CA LYS A 275 -9.90 -8.39 12.49
C LYS A 275 -10.21 -7.34 13.56
N THR A 276 -9.17 -6.78 14.18
CA THR A 276 -9.32 -5.84 15.31
C THR A 276 -9.60 -4.42 14.85
N LEU A 277 -9.17 -4.04 13.63
CA LEU A 277 -9.39 -2.71 13.08
C LEU A 277 -10.85 -2.57 12.61
N LYS A 278 -11.69 -2.04 13.49
CA LYS A 278 -13.11 -1.82 13.21
C LYS A 278 -13.49 -0.38 13.53
N TYR A 279 -14.14 0.28 12.57
CA TYR A 279 -14.76 1.56 12.80
C TYR A 279 -16.02 1.37 13.66
N LYS A 280 -16.20 2.22 14.67
CA LYS A 280 -17.47 2.30 15.37
C LYS A 280 -18.47 3.01 14.46
N ILE A 281 -19.45 2.29 13.96
CA ILE A 281 -20.60 2.90 13.30
C ILE A 281 -21.42 3.56 14.41
N GLN A 282 -21.48 4.89 14.37
CA GLN A 282 -22.32 5.68 15.27
C GLN A 282 -23.77 5.67 14.79
#